data_a0c4c1ffd2d1249d1bb7f9e3066a527c
#
_entry.id   a0c4c1ffd2d1249d1bb7f9e3066a527c
#
_cell.length_a   1.000
_cell.length_b   1.000
_cell.length_c   1.000
_cell.angle_alpha   90.00
_cell.angle_beta   90.00
_cell.angle_gamma   90.00
#
_symmetry.space_group_name_H-M   'P 1'
#
loop_
_entity.id
_entity.type
_entity.pdbx_description
1 polymer ?
#
loop_
_entity_poly.entity_id
_entity_poly.type
_entity_poly.pdbx_seq_one_letter_code
_entity_poly.pdbx_strand_id
1 'polypeptide(L)'
;LRAKVAYALSGHAIAITDRPADIAHLGQEVLASLGLCLEVFNDGDDAVTITEVGLTGRFDSPRVAVHEPLLHDNKPWPRILQPGEQVITHLATDLGTHPVLNSLRRCYVSTDKDTVIHANGGTALRFYIKQMKKRS
;
A
#
# COMPACT_ATOMS: atom_id res chain seq x y z
N LEU A 1 15.17 -4.12 2.37
CA LEU A 1 13.89 -3.39 2.33
C LEU A 1 12.80 -4.31 1.83
N ARG A 2 11.70 -4.41 2.57
CA ARG A 2 10.55 -5.24 2.23
C ARG A 2 9.27 -4.44 2.33
N ALA A 3 8.28 -4.81 1.52
CA ALA A 3 6.98 -4.14 1.51
C ALA A 3 5.87 -5.16 1.35
N LYS A 4 4.70 -4.85 1.92
CA LYS A 4 3.49 -5.64 1.69
C LYS A 4 2.26 -4.76 1.75
N VAL A 5 1.22 -5.19 1.02
CA VAL A 5 -0.09 -4.53 1.01
C VAL A 5 -0.94 -5.10 2.14
N ALA A 6 -1.66 -4.24 2.84
CA ALA A 6 -2.61 -4.63 3.87
C ALA A 6 -3.84 -3.74 3.81
N TYR A 7 -4.89 -4.12 4.52
CA TYR A 7 -6.11 -3.33 4.61
C TYR A 7 -6.00 -2.30 5.72
N ALA A 8 -6.62 -1.16 5.49
CA ALA A 8 -6.67 -0.08 6.46
C ALA A 8 -8.06 0.55 6.43
N LEU A 9 -8.40 1.29 7.49
CA LEU A 9 -9.58 2.15 7.45
C LEU A 9 -9.27 3.33 6.54
N SER A 10 -10.27 3.75 5.76
CA SER A 10 -10.11 4.87 4.84
C SER A 10 -9.68 6.13 5.61
N GLY A 11 -8.62 6.77 5.14
CA GLY A 11 -8.08 7.98 5.76
C GLY A 11 -7.16 7.73 6.95
N HIS A 12 -6.85 6.47 7.28
CA HIS A 12 -5.97 6.14 8.40
C HIS A 12 -4.83 5.24 7.96
N ALA A 13 -3.63 5.52 8.44
CA ALA A 13 -2.44 4.71 8.17
C ALA A 13 -2.26 3.65 9.28
N ILE A 14 -3.30 2.84 9.48
CA ILE A 14 -3.31 1.78 10.49
C ILE A 14 -3.65 0.48 9.79
N ALA A 15 -2.70 -0.45 9.75
CA ALA A 15 -2.92 -1.76 9.15
C ALA A 15 -3.85 -2.59 10.03
N ILE A 16 -4.89 -3.15 9.43
CA ILE A 16 -5.82 -4.05 10.12
C ILE A 16 -5.36 -5.49 9.94
N THR A 17 -5.23 -5.93 8.70
CA THR A 17 -4.86 -7.30 8.35
C THR A 17 -4.50 -7.35 6.86
N ASP A 18 -3.72 -8.35 6.46
CA ASP A 18 -3.46 -8.61 5.05
C ASP A 18 -4.20 -9.85 4.53
N ARG A 19 -5.09 -10.43 5.35
CA ARG A 19 -5.81 -11.65 5.00
C ARG A 19 -7.29 -11.38 4.74
N PRO A 20 -7.78 -11.64 3.51
CA PRO A 20 -9.19 -11.43 3.18
C PRO A 20 -10.15 -12.19 4.11
N ALA A 21 -9.76 -13.36 4.61
CA ALA A 21 -10.60 -14.15 5.49
C ALA A 21 -10.94 -13.42 6.79
N ASP A 22 -10.07 -12.50 7.24
CA ASP A 22 -10.28 -11.77 8.48
C ASP A 22 -11.35 -10.68 8.34
N ILE A 23 -11.65 -10.24 7.11
CA ILE A 23 -12.58 -9.13 6.86
C ILE A 23 -13.78 -9.53 5.98
N ALA A 24 -13.75 -10.70 5.33
CA ALA A 24 -14.78 -11.09 4.37
C ALA A 24 -16.19 -11.19 4.98
N HIS A 25 -16.26 -11.42 6.29
CA HIS A 25 -17.54 -11.53 7.02
C HIS A 25 -18.09 -10.17 7.48
N LEU A 26 -17.34 -9.09 7.30
CA LEU A 26 -17.80 -7.77 7.73
C LEU A 26 -18.91 -7.26 6.81
N GLY A 27 -19.77 -6.39 7.36
CA GLY A 27 -20.88 -5.83 6.60
C GLY A 27 -20.44 -4.97 5.43
N GLN A 28 -21.31 -4.79 4.45
CA GLN A 28 -21.00 -4.03 3.24
C GLN A 28 -20.57 -2.59 3.53
N GLU A 29 -21.13 -1.98 4.58
CA GLU A 29 -20.74 -0.62 4.97
C GLU A 29 -19.27 -0.54 5.38
N VAL A 30 -18.82 -1.54 6.14
CA VAL A 30 -17.42 -1.61 6.58
C VAL A 30 -16.52 -1.89 5.39
N LEU A 31 -16.88 -2.86 4.54
CA LEU A 31 -16.10 -3.18 3.34
C LEU A 31 -16.03 -1.99 2.38
N ALA A 32 -17.09 -1.17 2.35
CA ALA A 32 -17.15 0.03 1.52
C ALA A 32 -16.13 1.09 1.95
N SER A 33 -15.78 1.13 3.23
CA SER A 33 -14.83 2.10 3.77
C SER A 33 -13.40 1.57 3.87
N LEU A 34 -13.15 0.35 3.38
CA LEU A 34 -11.79 -0.19 3.36
C LEU A 34 -10.88 0.61 2.45
N GLY A 35 -9.67 0.87 2.95
CA GLY A 35 -8.57 1.38 2.15
C GLY A 35 -7.44 0.37 2.14
N LEU A 36 -6.38 0.72 1.44
CA LEU A 36 -5.15 -0.04 1.43
C LEU A 36 -4.04 0.78 2.07
N CYS A 37 -3.14 0.08 2.74
CA CYS A 37 -1.88 0.65 3.20
C CYS A 37 -0.73 -0.21 2.71
N LEU A 38 0.46 0.38 2.73
CA LEU A 38 1.69 -0.31 2.41
C LEU A 38 2.55 -0.33 3.66
N GLU A 39 2.89 -1.51 4.15
CA GLU A 39 3.82 -1.67 5.26
C GLU A 39 5.21 -1.85 4.67
N VAL A 40 6.13 -0.96 5.05
CA VAL A 40 7.52 -0.98 4.57
C VAL A 40 8.44 -1.24 5.75
N PHE A 41 9.30 -2.22 5.61
CA PHE A 41 10.22 -2.63 6.66
C PHE A 41 11.66 -2.60 6.15
N ASN A 42 12.55 -1.94 6.89
CA ASN A 42 13.97 -1.94 6.58
C ASN A 42 14.65 -3.13 7.26
N ASP A 43 14.90 -4.18 6.50
CA ASP A 43 15.58 -5.39 6.96
C ASP A 43 17.08 -5.36 6.65
N GLY A 44 17.60 -4.24 6.14
CA GLY A 44 19.01 -4.06 5.85
C GLY A 44 19.79 -3.52 7.03
N ASP A 45 21.07 -3.25 6.79
CA ASP A 45 21.99 -2.77 7.81
C ASP A 45 22.16 -1.24 7.82
N ASP A 46 21.72 -0.58 6.77
CA ASP A 46 21.84 0.87 6.60
C ASP A 46 20.49 1.55 6.58
N ALA A 47 20.44 2.81 6.98
CA ALA A 47 19.24 3.64 6.85
C ALA A 47 18.93 3.85 5.36
N VAL A 48 17.64 3.90 5.01
CA VAL A 48 17.17 4.20 3.65
C VAL A 48 16.19 5.35 3.72
N THR A 49 16.17 6.17 2.68
CA THR A 49 15.18 7.24 2.54
C THR A 49 14.16 6.82 1.49
N ILE A 50 12.92 6.66 1.91
CA ILE A 50 11.82 6.31 1.02
C ILE A 50 11.28 7.59 0.39
N THR A 51 11.26 7.64 -0.93
CA THR A 51 10.85 8.83 -1.68
C THR A 51 9.52 8.68 -2.39
N GLU A 52 9.09 7.44 -2.64
CA GLU A 52 7.82 7.18 -3.32
C GLU A 52 7.32 5.78 -2.98
N VAL A 53 6.01 5.66 -2.83
CA VAL A 53 5.33 4.37 -2.69
C VAL A 53 4.14 4.34 -3.63
N GLY A 54 3.69 3.14 -3.99
CA GLY A 54 2.53 3.02 -4.85
C GLY A 54 2.26 1.60 -5.31
N LEU A 55 1.43 1.51 -6.33
CA LEU A 55 1.03 0.25 -6.95
C LEU A 55 1.36 0.25 -8.44
N THR A 56 1.67 -0.92 -8.98
CA THR A 56 1.96 -1.07 -10.40
C THR A 56 1.25 -2.30 -10.96
N GLY A 57 1.14 -2.33 -12.29
CA GLY A 57 0.80 -3.54 -13.01
C GLY A 57 1.95 -4.53 -13.03
N ARG A 58 1.73 -5.65 -13.71
CA ARG A 58 2.66 -6.78 -13.74
C ARG A 58 4.05 -6.41 -14.30
N PHE A 59 4.11 -5.48 -15.22
CA PHE A 59 5.36 -5.07 -15.90
C PHE A 59 5.70 -3.61 -15.60
N ASP A 60 5.45 -3.18 -14.36
CA ASP A 60 5.68 -1.81 -13.88
C ASP A 60 4.84 -0.75 -14.60
N SER A 61 3.81 -1.18 -15.28
CA SER A 61 2.87 -0.31 -15.97
C SER A 61 1.48 -0.94 -15.91
N PRO A 62 0.44 -0.20 -15.60
CA PRO A 62 0.45 1.20 -15.21
C PRO A 62 1.06 1.39 -13.81
N ARG A 63 1.35 2.66 -13.47
CA ARG A 63 1.94 3.00 -12.18
C ARG A 63 1.07 4.04 -11.47
N VAL A 64 0.63 3.71 -10.27
CA VAL A 64 -0.15 4.63 -9.42
C VAL A 64 0.74 5.03 -8.25
N ALA A 65 1.31 6.23 -8.33
CA ALA A 65 2.19 6.75 -7.30
C ALA A 65 1.39 7.50 -6.24
N VAL A 66 1.79 7.37 -4.99
CA VAL A 66 1.25 8.16 -3.90
C VAL A 66 2.34 9.14 -3.48
N HIS A 67 2.10 10.43 -3.75
CA HIS A 67 2.98 11.51 -3.32
C HIS A 67 2.53 11.97 -1.94
N GLU A 68 3.47 12.18 -1.04
CA GLU A 68 3.18 12.62 0.33
C GLU A 68 2.14 11.75 1.04
N PRO A 69 2.39 10.44 1.18
CA PRO A 69 1.43 9.55 1.83
C PRO A 69 1.24 9.89 3.30
N LEU A 70 0.04 9.59 3.82
CA LEU A 70 -0.21 9.68 5.24
C LEU A 70 0.54 8.53 5.93
N LEU A 71 1.37 8.86 6.94
CA LEU A 71 2.15 7.87 7.69
C LEU A 71 1.51 7.63 9.06
N HIS A 72 1.64 6.41 9.56
CA HIS A 72 1.09 6.04 10.86
C HIS A 72 1.67 6.85 12.02
N ASP A 73 2.91 7.32 11.88
CA ASP A 73 3.63 8.03 12.94
C ASP A 73 3.77 9.54 12.69
N ASN A 74 3.18 10.04 11.62
CA ASN A 74 3.18 11.46 11.25
C ASN A 74 4.57 12.09 11.12
N LYS A 75 5.60 11.26 10.89
CA LYS A 75 6.96 11.77 10.67
C LYS A 75 7.09 12.38 9.28
N PRO A 76 8.11 13.23 9.06
CA PRO A 76 8.27 13.92 7.77
C PRO A 76 8.43 12.97 6.58
N TRP A 77 8.02 13.44 5.42
CA TRP A 77 8.23 12.80 4.13
C TRP A 77 9.14 13.69 3.26
N PRO A 78 10.15 13.17 2.53
CA PRO A 78 10.53 11.73 2.40
C PRO A 78 10.92 11.10 3.74
N ARG A 79 10.64 9.81 3.87
CA ARG A 79 10.78 9.13 5.15
C ARG A 79 12.12 8.40 5.25
N ILE A 80 12.91 8.75 6.26
CA ILE A 80 14.14 8.02 6.60
C ILE A 80 13.75 6.84 7.48
N LEU A 81 14.13 5.63 7.06
CA LEU A 81 13.80 4.40 7.76
C LEU A 81 15.08 3.75 8.23
N GLN A 82 15.25 3.67 9.55
CA GLN A 82 16.43 3.05 10.16
C GLN A 82 16.35 1.52 10.05
N PRO A 83 17.50 0.82 10.17
CA PRO A 83 17.48 -0.65 10.20
C PRO A 83 16.56 -1.16 11.31
N GLY A 84 15.72 -2.13 10.96
CA GLY A 84 14.74 -2.71 11.89
C GLY A 84 13.48 -1.89 12.08
N GLU A 85 13.38 -0.73 11.45
CA GLU A 85 12.22 0.15 11.55
C GLU A 85 11.18 -0.18 10.49
N GLN A 86 9.90 0.00 10.85
CA GLN A 86 8.76 -0.18 9.95
C GLN A 86 7.98 1.12 9.85
N VAL A 87 7.46 1.39 8.66
CA VAL A 87 6.51 2.49 8.46
C VAL A 87 5.29 1.97 7.73
N ILE A 88 4.11 2.47 8.10
CA ILE A 88 2.86 2.17 7.42
C ILE A 88 2.43 3.42 6.67
N THR A 89 2.25 3.29 5.36
CA THR A 89 1.85 4.40 4.49
C THR A 89 0.46 4.13 3.96
N HIS A 90 -0.43 5.11 4.08
CA HIS A 90 -1.77 4.99 3.54
C HIS A 90 -1.72 5.25 2.02
N LEU A 91 -2.32 4.36 1.24
CA LEU A 91 -2.41 4.54 -0.21
C LEU A 91 -3.60 5.45 -0.55
N ALA A 92 -3.66 5.89 -1.81
CA ALA A 92 -4.62 6.92 -2.23
C ALA A 92 -6.06 6.55 -1.89
N THR A 93 -6.83 7.54 -1.38
CA THR A 93 -8.24 7.36 -1.01
C THR A 93 -9.15 7.15 -2.21
N ASP A 94 -8.74 7.62 -3.39
CA ASP A 94 -9.49 7.49 -4.63
C ASP A 94 -9.11 6.26 -5.44
N LEU A 95 -8.31 5.36 -4.86
CA LEU A 95 -7.81 4.17 -5.55
C LEU A 95 -8.95 3.31 -6.10
N GLY A 96 -10.04 3.17 -5.35
CA GLY A 96 -11.18 2.33 -5.75
C GLY A 96 -11.87 2.78 -7.03
N THR A 97 -11.72 4.05 -7.41
CA THR A 97 -12.30 4.60 -8.64
C THR A 97 -11.27 4.85 -9.73
N HIS A 98 -10.02 4.46 -9.48
CA HIS A 98 -8.94 4.71 -10.42
C HIS A 98 -9.12 3.86 -11.70
N PRO A 99 -8.96 4.46 -12.90
CA PRO A 99 -9.25 3.74 -14.15
C PRO A 99 -8.36 2.52 -14.40
N VAL A 100 -7.18 2.45 -13.79
CA VAL A 100 -6.27 1.32 -13.99
C VAL A 100 -6.30 0.31 -12.85
N LEU A 101 -7.25 0.42 -11.92
CA LEU A 101 -7.34 -0.45 -10.75
C LEU A 101 -7.26 -1.94 -11.09
N ASN A 102 -7.96 -2.35 -12.15
CA ASN A 102 -8.01 -3.76 -12.56
C ASN A 102 -6.68 -4.33 -13.01
N SER A 103 -5.74 -3.47 -13.38
CA SER A 103 -4.43 -3.88 -13.89
C SER A 103 -3.37 -3.97 -12.81
N LEU A 104 -3.67 -3.49 -11.61
CA LEU A 104 -2.68 -3.45 -10.53
C LEU A 104 -2.45 -4.82 -9.93
N ARG A 105 -1.20 -5.20 -9.72
CA ARG A 105 -0.81 -6.52 -9.22
C ARG A 105 0.29 -6.46 -8.17
N ARG A 106 1.07 -5.38 -8.15
CA ARG A 106 2.28 -5.28 -7.33
C ARG A 106 2.31 -3.94 -6.61
N CYS A 107 2.99 -3.91 -5.48
CA CYS A 107 3.36 -2.65 -4.83
C CYS A 107 4.84 -2.37 -5.07
N TYR A 108 5.23 -1.11 -4.89
CA TYR A 108 6.62 -0.71 -5.05
C TYR A 108 7.00 0.37 -4.04
N VAL A 109 8.29 0.41 -3.75
CA VAL A 109 8.90 1.44 -2.91
C VAL A 109 10.15 1.94 -3.61
N SER A 110 10.26 3.25 -3.79
CA SER A 110 11.46 3.89 -4.35
C SER A 110 12.26 4.56 -3.25
N THR A 111 13.58 4.55 -3.40
CA THR A 111 14.48 5.20 -2.47
C THR A 111 15.25 6.32 -3.16
N ASP A 112 15.95 7.14 -2.37
CA ASP A 112 16.78 8.24 -2.88
C ASP A 112 18.02 7.76 -3.62
N LYS A 113 18.32 6.46 -3.58
CA LYS A 113 19.46 5.85 -4.28
C LYS A 113 19.06 5.24 -5.64
N ASP A 114 17.94 5.69 -6.21
CA ASP A 114 17.38 5.18 -7.47
C ASP A 114 17.07 3.69 -7.43
N THR A 115 16.90 3.14 -6.24
CA THR A 115 16.50 1.75 -6.07
C THR A 115 14.99 1.67 -5.96
N VAL A 116 14.39 0.77 -6.74
CA VAL A 116 12.97 0.48 -6.66
C VAL A 116 12.81 -0.99 -6.30
N ILE A 117 12.13 -1.27 -5.20
CA ILE A 117 11.77 -2.64 -4.87
C ILE A 117 10.30 -2.87 -5.20
N HIS A 118 9.98 -4.08 -5.62
CA HIS A 118 8.63 -4.50 -5.92
C HIS A 118 8.26 -5.70 -5.06
N ALA A 119 6.99 -5.79 -4.70
CA ALA A 119 6.45 -6.95 -4.02
C ALA A 119 5.08 -7.28 -4.62
N ASN A 120 4.72 -8.55 -4.58
CA ASN A 120 3.40 -8.98 -5.02
C ASN A 120 2.34 -8.36 -4.10
N GLY A 121 1.27 -7.80 -4.69
CA GLY A 121 0.14 -7.30 -3.91
C GLY A 121 -0.64 -8.40 -3.20
N GLY A 122 -0.46 -9.64 -3.65
CA GLY A 122 -1.02 -10.83 -3.02
C GLY A 122 -2.54 -10.87 -3.03
N THR A 123 -3.07 -11.68 -2.11
CA THR A 123 -4.51 -11.84 -1.96
C THR A 123 -5.19 -10.56 -1.46
N ALA A 124 -4.46 -9.75 -0.70
CA ALA A 124 -5.00 -8.48 -0.18
C ALA A 124 -5.39 -7.54 -1.31
N LEU A 125 -4.49 -7.29 -2.25
CA LEU A 125 -4.77 -6.40 -3.37
C LEU A 125 -5.84 -6.99 -4.29
N ARG A 126 -5.78 -8.29 -4.56
CA ARG A 126 -6.75 -8.96 -5.41
C ARG A 126 -8.17 -8.87 -4.84
N PHE A 127 -8.33 -9.11 -3.56
CA PHE A 127 -9.61 -9.01 -2.87
C PHE A 127 -10.15 -7.57 -2.92
N TYR A 128 -9.27 -6.59 -2.65
CA TYR A 128 -9.65 -5.19 -2.70
C TYR A 128 -10.21 -4.80 -4.07
N ILE A 129 -9.51 -5.18 -5.13
CA ILE A 129 -9.94 -4.89 -6.51
C ILE A 129 -11.32 -5.52 -6.77
N LYS A 130 -11.51 -6.76 -6.34
CA LYS A 130 -12.77 -7.45 -6.52
C LYS A 130 -13.93 -6.78 -5.79
N GLN A 131 -13.68 -6.28 -4.57
CA GLN A 131 -14.69 -5.56 -3.81
C GLN A 131 -15.05 -4.22 -4.46
N MET A 132 -14.08 -3.49 -4.97
CA MET A 132 -14.33 -2.21 -5.63
C MET A 132 -15.12 -2.39 -6.93
N LYS A 133 -14.89 -3.48 -7.66
CA LYS A 133 -15.67 -3.80 -8.87
C LYS A 133 -17.14 -4.05 -8.57
N LYS A 134 -17.46 -4.70 -7.46
CA LYS A 134 -18.84 -4.98 -7.07
C LYS A 134 -19.64 -3.73 -6.76
N ARG A 135 -18.95 -2.61 -6.49
CA ARG A 135 -19.57 -1.36 -6.08
C ARG A 135 -19.77 -0.38 -7.22
N SER A 136 -19.17 -0.66 -8.37
CA SER A 136 -19.28 0.23 -9.52
C SER A 136 -20.44 -0.17 -10.45
#